data_0e27dd7bf0fd3b611be513842528cf65
#
_entry.id   0e27dd7bf0fd3b611be513842528cf65
#
_cell.length_a   1.000
_cell.length_b   1.000
_cell.length_c   1.000
_cell.angle_alpha   90.00
_cell.angle_beta   90.00
_cell.angle_gamma   90.00
#
_symmetry.space_group_name_H-M   'P 1'
#
loop_
_entity.id
_entity.type
_entity.pdbx_description
1 polymer ?
#
loop_
_entity_poly.entity_id
_entity_poly.type
_entity_poly.pdbx_seq_one_letter_code
_entity_poly.pdbx_strand_id
1 'polypeptide(L)'
;MNDANESPSPSAPNKYGPGSPRPYQCFMGRWEGLCKSFTPDGEFLDSSAVHMDVSWIDDSTWHLHEHFDNLYGVGETVYDTPISVDGKRCWANSEMISLEGTELAAFNYVFTIDSSVTKTIVYNNHYFLDPNTRRIITHKVRDGKTNLFQIQDFVCVERP
;
A
#
# COMPACT_ATOMS: atom_id res chain seq x y z
N MET A 1 43.29 0.95 -8.82
CA MET A 1 42.13 1.47 -8.09
C MET A 1 41.21 2.07 -9.13
N ASN A 2 40.18 1.32 -9.53
CA ASN A 2 39.19 1.79 -10.50
C ASN A 2 37.91 2.06 -9.74
N ASP A 3 37.64 3.33 -9.50
CA ASP A 3 36.33 3.78 -9.06
C ASP A 3 35.37 3.65 -10.24
N ALA A 4 34.57 2.59 -10.23
CA ALA A 4 33.47 2.47 -11.16
C ALA A 4 32.40 3.48 -10.75
N ASN A 5 32.37 4.58 -11.44
CA ASN A 5 31.30 5.56 -11.42
C ASN A 5 30.09 4.93 -12.11
N GLU A 6 29.28 4.15 -11.37
CA GLU A 6 28.00 3.70 -11.86
C GLU A 6 27.08 4.91 -12.01
N SER A 7 26.92 5.35 -13.24
CA SER A 7 25.89 6.33 -13.58
C SER A 7 24.53 5.76 -13.22
N PRO A 8 23.63 6.52 -12.55
CA PRO A 8 22.29 6.04 -12.24
C PRO A 8 21.59 5.66 -13.54
N SER A 9 20.98 4.48 -13.55
CA SER A 9 20.17 4.01 -14.66
C SER A 9 19.14 5.09 -15.05
N PRO A 10 18.95 5.37 -16.34
CA PRO A 10 17.96 6.36 -16.75
C PRO A 10 16.58 5.93 -16.22
N SER A 11 15.91 6.83 -15.49
CA SER A 11 14.56 6.61 -15.02
C SER A 11 13.66 6.30 -16.22
N ALA A 12 12.80 5.27 -16.06
CA ALA A 12 11.82 4.92 -17.10
C ALA A 12 11.06 6.15 -17.58
N PRO A 13 10.77 6.29 -18.89
CA PRO A 13 10.10 7.46 -19.42
C PRO A 13 8.73 7.64 -18.80
N ASN A 14 8.45 8.86 -18.33
CA ASN A 14 7.15 9.19 -17.76
C ASN A 14 6.10 9.33 -18.87
N LYS A 15 5.19 8.36 -19.00
CA LYS A 15 4.11 8.37 -20.03
C LYS A 15 3.14 9.56 -19.90
N TYR A 16 3.14 10.23 -18.74
CA TYR A 16 2.29 11.41 -18.49
C TYR A 16 2.96 12.73 -18.87
N GLY A 17 4.16 12.67 -19.43
CA GLY A 17 4.94 13.81 -19.91
C GLY A 17 6.00 14.30 -18.92
N PRO A 18 7.03 15.01 -19.41
CA PRO A 18 8.10 15.54 -18.57
C PRO A 18 7.52 16.49 -17.49
N GLY A 19 7.89 16.26 -16.22
CA GLY A 19 7.47 17.09 -15.09
C GLY A 19 6.01 16.90 -14.65
N SER A 20 5.22 16.02 -15.29
CA SER A 20 3.89 15.69 -14.82
C SER A 20 3.97 14.67 -13.67
N PRO A 21 3.21 14.87 -12.57
CA PRO A 21 3.19 13.88 -11.49
C PRO A 21 2.59 12.57 -12.01
N ARG A 22 3.25 11.45 -11.72
CA ARG A 22 2.67 10.14 -11.99
C ARG A 22 1.53 9.88 -11.01
N PRO A 23 0.39 9.30 -11.44
CA PRO A 23 -0.57 8.74 -10.52
C PRO A 23 0.13 7.81 -9.52
N TYR A 24 -0.28 7.85 -8.26
CA TYR A 24 0.32 7.05 -7.18
C TYR A 24 1.78 7.35 -6.82
N GLN A 25 2.39 8.40 -7.37
CA GLN A 25 3.78 8.77 -7.04
C GLN A 25 3.97 9.03 -5.55
N CYS A 26 2.97 9.52 -4.84
CA CYS A 26 3.02 9.76 -3.40
C CYS A 26 3.18 8.48 -2.56
N PHE A 27 2.88 7.31 -3.12
CA PHE A 27 3.10 6.03 -2.44
C PHE A 27 4.58 5.60 -2.42
N MET A 28 5.38 6.08 -3.36
CA MET A 28 6.76 5.63 -3.53
C MET A 28 7.63 5.99 -2.34
N GLY A 29 8.44 5.04 -1.91
CA GLY A 29 9.36 5.17 -0.78
C GLY A 29 9.27 4.02 0.21
N ARG A 30 10.03 4.15 1.29
CA ARG A 30 9.99 3.24 2.42
C ARG A 30 9.19 3.86 3.56
N TRP A 31 8.25 3.10 4.07
CA TRP A 31 7.29 3.53 5.07
C TRP A 31 7.35 2.62 6.29
N GLU A 32 7.32 3.23 7.45
CA GLU A 32 7.19 2.53 8.73
C GLU A 32 5.93 2.97 9.43
N GLY A 33 5.21 2.02 10.01
CA GLY A 33 3.92 2.30 10.62
C GLY A 33 3.51 1.33 11.70
N LEU A 34 2.37 1.65 12.26
CA LEU A 34 1.69 0.85 13.28
C LEU A 34 0.27 0.57 12.82
N CYS A 35 -0.08 -0.71 12.78
CA CYS A 35 -1.44 -1.19 12.52
C CYS A 35 -2.13 -1.51 13.85
N LYS A 36 -3.24 -0.85 14.14
CA LYS A 36 -4.11 -1.13 15.28
C LYS A 36 -5.38 -1.81 14.79
N SER A 37 -5.75 -2.91 15.44
CA SER A 37 -6.94 -3.70 15.12
C SER A 37 -8.01 -3.54 16.19
N PHE A 38 -9.28 -3.48 15.75
CA PHE A 38 -10.45 -3.25 16.60
C PHE A 38 -11.58 -4.21 16.22
N THR A 39 -12.40 -4.59 17.19
CA THR A 39 -13.67 -5.28 16.95
C THR A 39 -14.62 -4.40 16.16
N PRO A 40 -15.70 -4.96 15.56
CA PRO A 40 -16.75 -4.15 14.95
C PRO A 40 -17.38 -3.11 15.88
N ASP A 41 -17.38 -3.35 17.20
CA ASP A 41 -17.89 -2.43 18.22
C ASP A 41 -16.86 -1.38 18.67
N GLY A 42 -15.63 -1.44 18.14
CA GLY A 42 -14.57 -0.46 18.41
C GLY A 42 -13.68 -0.80 19.60
N GLU A 43 -13.76 -2.01 20.16
CA GLU A 43 -12.84 -2.46 21.20
C GLU A 43 -11.45 -2.76 20.59
N PHE A 44 -10.40 -2.26 21.23
CA PHE A 44 -9.03 -2.52 20.83
C PHE A 44 -8.66 -3.99 21.01
N LEU A 45 -8.02 -4.59 20.00
CA LEU A 45 -7.59 -5.98 20.00
C LEU A 45 -6.08 -6.11 20.15
N ASP A 46 -5.33 -5.55 19.18
CA ASP A 46 -3.87 -5.56 19.19
C ASP A 46 -3.28 -4.46 18.32
N SER A 47 -1.96 -4.37 18.33
CA SER A 47 -1.20 -3.56 17.38
C SER A 47 0.00 -4.33 16.85
N SER A 48 0.39 -4.00 15.62
CA SER A 48 1.52 -4.59 14.91
C SER A 48 2.34 -3.52 14.22
N ALA A 49 3.66 -3.66 14.23
CA ALA A 49 4.50 -2.89 13.33
C ALA A 49 4.27 -3.33 11.88
N VAL A 50 4.33 -2.37 10.97
CA VAL A 50 4.18 -2.59 9.53
C VAL A 50 5.27 -1.82 8.80
N HIS A 51 5.92 -2.49 7.85
CA HIS A 51 6.92 -1.91 6.98
C HIS A 51 6.48 -2.06 5.54
N MET A 52 6.62 -1.00 4.75
CA MET A 52 6.33 -1.03 3.32
C MET A 52 7.50 -0.47 2.53
N ASP A 53 7.89 -1.17 1.48
CA ASP A 53 8.73 -0.67 0.41
C ASP A 53 7.91 -0.59 -0.87
N VAL A 54 7.81 0.60 -1.44
CA VAL A 54 7.04 0.87 -2.65
C VAL A 54 7.91 1.53 -3.69
N SER A 55 7.99 0.93 -4.87
CA SER A 55 8.84 1.42 -5.96
C SER A 55 8.23 1.15 -7.33
N TRP A 56 8.56 2.01 -8.31
CA TRP A 56 8.20 1.76 -9.70
C TRP A 56 9.04 0.61 -10.28
N ILE A 57 8.39 -0.35 -10.97
CA ILE A 57 9.04 -1.35 -11.80
C ILE A 57 9.25 -0.77 -13.20
N ASP A 58 8.21 -0.12 -13.74
CA ASP A 58 8.19 0.55 -15.04
C ASP A 58 7.26 1.78 -14.97
N ASP A 59 6.86 2.34 -16.11
CA ASP A 59 6.01 3.53 -16.18
C ASP A 59 4.53 3.28 -15.84
N SER A 60 4.11 2.03 -15.72
CA SER A 60 2.72 1.61 -15.49
C SER A 60 2.55 0.55 -14.40
N THR A 61 3.63 0.16 -13.76
CA THR A 61 3.61 -0.87 -12.72
C THR A 61 4.48 -0.47 -11.54
N TRP A 62 3.92 -0.52 -10.34
CA TRP A 62 4.69 -0.37 -9.12
C TRP A 62 4.64 -1.64 -8.28
N HIS A 63 5.66 -1.82 -7.46
CA HIS A 63 5.82 -2.96 -6.59
C HIS A 63 5.54 -2.56 -5.15
N LEU A 64 4.68 -3.30 -4.49
CA LEU A 64 4.43 -3.22 -3.07
C LEU A 64 5.06 -4.41 -2.38
N HIS A 65 6.01 -4.15 -1.47
CA HIS A 65 6.45 -5.09 -0.47
C HIS A 65 5.96 -4.60 0.89
N GLU A 66 5.09 -5.38 1.54
CA GLU A 66 4.48 -5.01 2.82
C GLU A 66 4.68 -6.14 3.82
N HIS A 67 5.27 -5.81 4.96
CA HIS A 67 5.55 -6.74 6.03
C HIS A 67 4.84 -6.33 7.31
N PHE A 68 3.96 -7.18 7.81
CA PHE A 68 3.35 -7.10 9.13
C PHE A 68 4.12 -8.00 10.10
N ASP A 69 4.57 -7.47 11.22
CA ASP A 69 5.18 -8.29 12.27
C ASP A 69 4.16 -9.26 12.85
N ASN A 70 2.90 -8.84 12.95
CA ASN A 70 1.79 -9.68 13.42
C ASN A 70 0.46 -9.23 12.84
N LEU A 71 0.10 -9.70 11.63
CA LEU A 71 -1.23 -9.44 11.09
C LEU A 71 -2.27 -10.16 11.94
N TYR A 72 -3.24 -9.42 12.45
CA TYR A 72 -4.25 -9.93 13.37
C TYR A 72 -4.94 -11.20 12.84
N GLY A 73 -4.88 -12.26 13.64
CA GLY A 73 -5.47 -13.57 13.31
C GLY A 73 -4.65 -14.42 12.35
N VAL A 74 -3.50 -13.95 11.87
CA VAL A 74 -2.63 -14.66 10.91
C VAL A 74 -1.20 -14.82 11.44
N GLY A 75 -0.65 -13.78 12.07
CA GLY A 75 0.75 -13.70 12.50
C GLY A 75 1.62 -12.91 11.53
N GLU A 76 2.92 -13.18 11.52
CA GLU A 76 3.87 -12.56 10.59
C GLU A 76 3.43 -12.81 9.13
N THR A 77 3.28 -11.73 8.37
CA THR A 77 2.74 -11.80 7.02
C THR A 77 3.48 -10.83 6.09
N VAL A 78 3.85 -11.32 4.92
CA VAL A 78 4.47 -10.53 3.87
C VAL A 78 3.58 -10.56 2.63
N TYR A 79 3.23 -9.38 2.13
CA TYR A 79 2.65 -9.20 0.81
C TYR A 79 3.73 -8.70 -0.15
N ASP A 80 3.80 -9.29 -1.31
CA ASP A 80 4.76 -8.95 -2.35
C ASP A 80 4.01 -8.93 -3.68
N THR A 81 3.63 -7.73 -4.12
CA THR A 81 2.62 -7.60 -5.16
C THR A 81 2.99 -6.51 -6.17
N PRO A 82 3.11 -6.86 -7.47
CA PRO A 82 3.13 -5.87 -8.52
C PRO A 82 1.72 -5.32 -8.74
N ILE A 83 1.61 -4.00 -8.85
CA ILE A 83 0.34 -3.29 -9.03
C ILE A 83 0.39 -2.50 -10.32
N SER A 84 -0.51 -2.80 -11.23
CA SER A 84 -0.65 -2.10 -12.51
C SER A 84 -1.45 -0.83 -12.34
N VAL A 85 -1.10 0.22 -13.09
CA VAL A 85 -1.73 1.54 -13.02
C VAL A 85 -2.09 2.04 -14.40
N ASP A 86 -3.29 2.58 -14.53
CA ASP A 86 -3.71 3.37 -15.68
C ASP A 86 -4.55 4.57 -15.21
N GLY A 87 -3.98 5.76 -15.35
CA GLY A 87 -4.59 6.98 -14.83
C GLY A 87 -4.86 6.89 -13.33
N LYS A 88 -6.11 7.08 -12.93
CA LYS A 88 -6.54 7.03 -11.52
C LYS A 88 -6.81 5.61 -11.00
N ARG A 89 -6.83 4.61 -11.88
CA ARG A 89 -7.12 3.22 -11.53
C ARG A 89 -5.84 2.42 -11.34
N CYS A 90 -5.89 1.48 -10.42
CA CYS A 90 -4.86 0.46 -10.28
C CYS A 90 -5.50 -0.91 -10.00
N TRP A 91 -4.78 -1.96 -10.27
CA TRP A 91 -5.23 -3.32 -10.01
C TRP A 91 -4.04 -4.26 -9.84
N ALA A 92 -4.29 -5.33 -9.13
CA ALA A 92 -3.34 -6.43 -8.97
C ALA A 92 -4.09 -7.75 -8.84
N ASN A 93 -3.43 -8.83 -9.23
CA ASN A 93 -3.95 -10.17 -9.09
C ASN A 93 -2.80 -11.13 -8.80
N SER A 94 -2.79 -11.71 -7.61
CA SER A 94 -1.79 -12.66 -7.15
C SER A 94 -2.46 -13.82 -6.41
N GLU A 95 -1.66 -14.79 -5.97
CA GLU A 95 -2.19 -15.89 -5.15
C GLU A 95 -2.72 -15.43 -3.79
N MET A 96 -2.21 -14.31 -3.28
CA MET A 96 -2.57 -13.79 -1.95
C MET A 96 -3.71 -12.79 -2.00
N ILE A 97 -3.77 -11.95 -3.03
CA ILE A 97 -4.75 -10.87 -3.13
C ILE A 97 -5.21 -10.65 -4.58
N SER A 98 -6.47 -10.22 -4.71
CA SER A 98 -6.99 -9.55 -5.89
C SER A 98 -7.39 -8.13 -5.48
N LEU A 99 -6.83 -7.11 -6.13
CA LEU A 99 -6.93 -5.73 -5.72
C LEU A 99 -7.44 -4.86 -6.87
N GLU A 100 -8.36 -3.96 -6.54
CA GLU A 100 -8.74 -2.82 -7.38
C GLU A 100 -8.66 -1.55 -6.56
N GLY A 101 -8.10 -0.49 -7.13
CA GLY A 101 -7.98 0.80 -6.47
C GLY A 101 -8.27 1.97 -7.39
N THR A 102 -8.62 3.10 -6.80
CA THR A 102 -8.81 4.35 -7.51
C THR A 102 -8.45 5.57 -6.64
N GLU A 103 -7.93 6.60 -7.30
CA GLU A 103 -7.82 7.92 -6.70
C GLU A 103 -9.19 8.61 -6.76
N LEU A 104 -9.75 8.94 -5.58
CA LEU A 104 -11.01 9.69 -5.47
C LEU A 104 -10.79 11.19 -5.59
N ALA A 105 -9.76 11.69 -4.95
CA ALA A 105 -9.30 13.07 -4.96
C ALA A 105 -7.80 13.10 -4.74
N ALA A 106 -7.14 14.22 -4.93
CA ALA A 106 -5.73 14.36 -4.65
C ALA A 106 -5.41 13.87 -3.22
N PHE A 107 -4.47 12.92 -3.11
CA PHE A 107 -4.01 12.31 -1.85
C PHE A 107 -5.06 11.49 -1.10
N ASN A 108 -6.16 11.11 -1.75
CA ASN A 108 -7.17 10.20 -1.21
C ASN A 108 -7.44 9.06 -2.17
N TYR A 109 -7.29 7.83 -1.68
CA TYR A 109 -7.37 6.62 -2.48
C TYR A 109 -8.24 5.58 -1.78
N VAL A 110 -8.96 4.80 -2.56
CA VAL A 110 -9.71 3.64 -2.06
C VAL A 110 -9.24 2.38 -2.77
N PHE A 111 -9.15 1.30 -2.00
CA PHE A 111 -8.83 -0.03 -2.52
C PHE A 111 -9.83 -1.04 -2.00
N THR A 112 -10.25 -1.92 -2.89
CA THR A 112 -10.99 -3.14 -2.54
C THR A 112 -10.07 -4.32 -2.80
N ILE A 113 -9.88 -5.16 -1.78
CA ILE A 113 -8.94 -6.27 -1.84
C ILE A 113 -9.66 -7.54 -1.40
N ASP A 114 -9.67 -8.54 -2.27
CA ASP A 114 -10.03 -9.91 -1.88
C ASP A 114 -8.76 -10.61 -1.39
N SER A 115 -8.70 -10.93 -0.11
CA SER A 115 -7.54 -11.53 0.54
C SER A 115 -7.76 -13.01 0.78
N SER A 116 -6.99 -13.86 0.09
CA SER A 116 -6.95 -15.30 0.38
C SER A 116 -6.30 -15.61 1.74
N VAL A 117 -5.42 -14.73 2.21
CA VAL A 117 -4.70 -14.87 3.49
C VAL A 117 -5.64 -14.75 4.68
N THR A 118 -6.44 -13.69 4.70
CA THR A 118 -7.38 -13.41 5.79
C THR A 118 -8.79 -13.97 5.51
N LYS A 119 -9.05 -14.41 4.27
CA LYS A 119 -10.38 -14.85 3.78
C LYS A 119 -11.44 -13.77 3.99
N THR A 120 -11.08 -12.53 3.67
CA THR A 120 -11.94 -11.37 3.83
C THR A 120 -11.90 -10.50 2.59
N ILE A 121 -12.99 -9.75 2.36
CA ILE A 121 -12.95 -8.57 1.51
C ILE A 121 -12.48 -7.40 2.36
N VAL A 122 -11.45 -6.74 1.93
CA VAL A 122 -10.81 -5.61 2.62
C VAL A 122 -11.12 -4.33 1.87
N TYR A 123 -11.65 -3.35 2.58
CA TYR A 123 -11.87 -2.00 2.07
C TYR A 123 -10.89 -1.06 2.75
N ASN A 124 -9.95 -0.52 1.99
CA ASN A 124 -8.92 0.40 2.47
C ASN A 124 -9.18 1.81 1.96
N ASN A 125 -9.21 2.77 2.88
CA ASN A 125 -9.17 4.18 2.55
C ASN A 125 -7.81 4.74 2.97
N HIS A 126 -7.05 5.26 2.01
CA HIS A 126 -5.74 5.85 2.23
C HIS A 126 -5.84 7.37 2.20
N TYR A 127 -5.33 8.01 3.23
CA TYR A 127 -5.27 9.47 3.36
C TYR A 127 -3.82 9.90 3.57
N PHE A 128 -3.31 10.73 2.68
CA PHE A 128 -2.04 11.41 2.88
C PHE A 128 -2.32 12.71 3.63
N LEU A 129 -1.86 12.78 4.89
CA LEU A 129 -2.02 13.96 5.74
C LEU A 129 -1.03 15.05 5.33
N ASP A 130 0.13 14.64 4.87
CA ASP A 130 1.17 15.43 4.21
C ASP A 130 2.03 14.48 3.35
N PRO A 131 3.05 14.96 2.59
CA PRO A 131 3.85 14.09 1.74
C PRO A 131 4.55 12.92 2.46
N ASN A 132 4.76 13.02 3.78
CA ASN A 132 5.52 12.05 4.55
C ASN A 132 4.69 11.29 5.60
N THR A 133 3.40 11.59 5.72
CA THR A 133 2.51 10.89 6.65
C THR A 133 1.24 10.42 5.96
N ARG A 134 0.88 9.17 6.23
CA ARG A 134 -0.28 8.51 5.64
C ARG A 134 -1.05 7.73 6.68
N ARG A 135 -2.37 7.80 6.62
CA ARG A 135 -3.27 6.95 7.38
C ARG A 135 -4.06 6.04 6.45
N ILE A 136 -4.22 4.78 6.85
CA ILE A 136 -5.10 3.82 6.22
C ILE A 136 -6.19 3.45 7.22
N ILE A 137 -7.44 3.57 6.82
CA ILE A 137 -8.57 3.04 7.56
C ILE A 137 -9.07 1.82 6.81
N THR A 138 -9.03 0.68 7.48
CA THR A 138 -9.38 -0.62 6.92
C THR A 138 -10.66 -1.15 7.53
N HIS A 139 -11.53 -1.65 6.68
CA HIS A 139 -12.76 -2.34 7.04
C HIS A 139 -12.73 -3.72 6.39
N LYS A 140 -12.78 -4.78 7.19
CA LYS A 140 -12.77 -6.17 6.71
C LYS A 140 -14.14 -6.81 6.86
N VAL A 141 -14.56 -7.50 5.81
CA VAL A 141 -15.84 -8.20 5.73
C VAL A 141 -15.62 -9.67 5.47
N ARG A 142 -16.24 -10.52 6.26
CA ARG A 142 -16.26 -11.97 6.07
C ARG A 142 -17.70 -12.45 6.12
N ASP A 143 -18.09 -13.28 5.15
CA ASP A 143 -19.45 -13.82 5.05
C ASP A 143 -20.55 -12.74 5.11
N GLY A 144 -20.29 -11.61 4.43
CA GLY A 144 -21.20 -10.46 4.36
C GLY A 144 -21.31 -9.63 5.64
N LYS A 145 -20.48 -9.89 6.64
CA LYS A 145 -20.49 -9.16 7.93
C LYS A 145 -19.14 -8.51 8.20
N THR A 146 -19.17 -7.31 8.74
CA THR A 146 -17.98 -6.66 9.28
C THR A 146 -17.41 -7.51 10.40
N ASN A 147 -16.13 -7.89 10.28
CA ASN A 147 -15.48 -8.68 11.32
C ASN A 147 -14.31 -7.96 11.98
N LEU A 148 -13.77 -6.91 11.35
CA LEU A 148 -12.59 -6.20 11.85
C LEU A 148 -12.50 -4.79 11.27
N PHE A 149 -12.04 -3.84 12.10
CA PHE A 149 -11.52 -2.56 11.68
C PHE A 149 -10.03 -2.45 12.00
N GLN A 150 -9.28 -1.74 11.15
CA GLN A 150 -7.88 -1.42 11.43
C GLN A 150 -7.61 0.04 11.10
N ILE A 151 -6.72 0.65 11.88
CA ILE A 151 -6.16 1.96 11.60
C ILE A 151 -4.64 1.77 11.52
N GLN A 152 -4.06 2.20 10.39
CA GLN A 152 -2.64 2.12 10.16
C GLN A 152 -2.11 3.53 9.94
N ASP A 153 -1.13 3.91 10.74
CA ASP A 153 -0.44 5.21 10.62
C ASP A 153 1.00 4.98 10.19
N PHE A 154 1.41 5.65 9.12
CA PHE A 154 2.72 5.51 8.50
C PHE A 154 3.46 6.83 8.41
N VAL A 155 4.78 6.74 8.58
CA VAL A 155 5.74 7.80 8.27
C VAL A 155 6.66 7.32 7.16
N CYS A 156 6.89 8.17 6.16
CA CYS A 156 7.87 7.91 5.12
C CYS A 156 9.27 8.16 5.68
N VAL A 157 10.08 7.11 5.73
CA VAL A 157 11.45 7.17 6.26
C VAL A 157 12.49 7.34 5.17
N GLU A 158 12.13 7.04 3.92
CA GLU A 158 13.02 7.20 2.77
C GLU A 158 12.20 7.41 1.49
N ARG A 159 12.56 8.45 0.72
CA ARG A 159 12.03 8.71 -0.63
C ARG A 159 13.01 8.23 -1.68
N PRO A 160 12.52 7.79 -2.85
CA PRO A 160 13.39 7.43 -3.98
C PRO A 160 14.11 8.65 -4.55
#